data_f2f3ece04bcf2364c810d53b82358b1f
#
_entry.id   f2f3ece04bcf2364c810d53b82358b1f
#
_cell.length_a   1.000
_cell.length_b   1.000
_cell.length_c   1.000
_cell.angle_alpha   90.00
_cell.angle_beta   90.00
_cell.angle_gamma   90.00
#
_symmetry.space_group_name_H-M   'P 1'
#
loop_
_entity.id
_entity.type
_entity.pdbx_description
1 polymer ?
#
loop_
_entity_poly.entity_id
_entity_poly.type
_entity_poly.pdbx_seq_one_letter_code
_entity_poly.pdbx_strand_id
1 'polypeptide(L)'
;DIAGATQELERAVLDGCRGAFVAPFTLSSKSHGHPDHDALWGKAQELDVPIAIHPMAEPGPITRGNRFRDLGNDASWYYNVLARQGIQQAFYSFFQYGVFDRFPRFKLVVLEAGAGWIGASLDRMDAVRDSMADGKQSLPLKELPSTYFRRQCWISADLAQVGDPLCHRGIIEG
;
A
#
# COMPACT_ATOMS: atom_id res chain seq x y z
N ASP A 1 14.61 -11.21 -0.52
CA ASP A 1 14.56 -12.28 -1.52
C ASP A 1 13.10 -12.67 -1.77
N ILE A 2 12.61 -12.41 -2.99
CA ILE A 2 11.19 -12.64 -3.37
C ILE A 2 10.90 -14.14 -3.50
N ALA A 3 11.85 -14.93 -3.96
CA ALA A 3 11.66 -16.39 -4.06
C ALA A 3 11.44 -17.01 -2.68
N GLY A 4 12.27 -16.65 -1.70
CA GLY A 4 12.09 -17.10 -0.33
C GLY A 4 10.79 -16.62 0.31
N ALA A 5 10.40 -15.36 0.07
CA ALA A 5 9.12 -14.84 0.56
C ALA A 5 7.91 -15.58 -0.04
N THR A 6 7.99 -15.94 -1.33
CA THR A 6 6.94 -16.69 -2.02
C THR A 6 6.81 -18.12 -1.46
N GLN A 7 7.94 -18.79 -1.21
CA GLN A 7 7.96 -20.12 -0.59
C GLN A 7 7.43 -20.08 0.85
N GLU A 8 7.83 -19.06 1.62
CA GLU A 8 7.36 -18.91 3.00
C GLU A 8 5.85 -18.62 3.06
N LEU A 9 5.31 -17.80 2.15
CA LEU A 9 3.88 -17.57 2.06
C LEU A 9 3.12 -18.89 1.85
N GLU A 10 3.58 -19.71 0.90
CA GLU A 10 2.97 -21.01 0.63
C GLU A 10 3.03 -21.93 1.84
N ARG A 11 4.22 -22.05 2.46
CA ARG A 11 4.42 -22.86 3.67
C ARG A 11 3.49 -22.41 4.80
N ALA A 12 3.44 -21.10 5.08
CA ALA A 12 2.63 -20.55 6.16
C ALA A 12 1.13 -20.78 5.94
N VAL A 13 0.65 -20.66 4.69
CA VAL A 13 -0.75 -20.92 4.36
C VAL A 13 -1.09 -22.40 4.53
N LEU A 14 -0.20 -23.31 4.14
CA LEU A 14 -0.37 -24.75 4.38
C LEU A 14 -0.42 -25.08 5.87
N ASP A 15 0.31 -24.34 6.71
CA ASP A 15 0.28 -24.45 8.17
C ASP A 15 -0.95 -23.75 8.81
N GLY A 16 -1.84 -23.18 8.01
CA GLY A 16 -3.11 -22.61 8.48
C GLY A 16 -3.16 -21.08 8.57
N CYS A 17 -2.10 -20.34 8.17
CA CYS A 17 -2.16 -18.89 8.06
C CYS A 17 -3.18 -18.46 7.01
N ARG A 18 -3.87 -17.34 7.26
CA ARG A 18 -4.94 -16.84 6.39
C ARG A 18 -4.57 -15.55 5.65
N GLY A 19 -3.31 -15.17 5.68
CA GLY A 19 -2.74 -14.00 5.03
C GLY A 19 -1.33 -13.76 5.50
N ALA A 20 -0.68 -12.78 4.93
CA ALA A 20 0.64 -12.32 5.34
C ALA A 20 0.70 -10.79 5.32
N PHE A 21 1.73 -10.23 5.91
CA PHE A 21 1.99 -8.79 5.77
C PHE A 21 3.42 -8.53 5.30
N VAL A 22 3.60 -7.38 4.69
CA VAL A 22 4.89 -6.85 4.22
C VAL A 22 5.17 -5.50 4.86
N ALA A 23 6.44 -5.18 5.04
CA ALA A 23 6.87 -3.84 5.44
C ALA A 23 6.50 -2.82 4.34
N PRO A 24 6.32 -1.52 4.67
CA PRO A 24 6.04 -0.49 3.68
C PRO A 24 7.27 -0.12 2.81
N PHE A 25 8.37 -0.80 2.99
CA PHE A 25 9.61 -0.63 2.25
C PHE A 25 10.18 -1.98 1.81
N THR A 26 11.11 -1.96 0.87
CA THR A 26 11.85 -3.14 0.41
C THR A 26 13.35 -2.93 0.56
N LEU A 27 14.08 -3.99 0.86
CA LEU A 27 15.55 -3.93 0.94
C LEU A 27 16.22 -3.79 -0.45
N SER A 28 15.49 -4.09 -1.51
CA SER A 28 15.95 -3.92 -2.90
C SER A 28 15.82 -2.48 -3.39
N SER A 29 15.22 -1.58 -2.62
CA SER A 29 14.85 -0.21 -3.01
C SER A 29 13.91 -0.15 -4.23
N LYS A 30 13.32 -1.28 -4.64
CA LYS A 30 12.26 -1.33 -5.66
C LYS A 30 10.91 -1.29 -4.95
N SER A 31 9.98 -0.51 -5.47
CA SER A 31 8.65 -0.40 -4.87
C SER A 31 7.87 -1.72 -4.99
N HIS A 32 6.87 -1.93 -4.14
CA HIS A 32 6.08 -3.17 -4.08
C HIS A 32 5.41 -3.52 -5.42
N GLY A 33 4.98 -2.52 -6.18
CA GLY A 33 4.37 -2.73 -7.50
C GLY A 33 5.33 -3.17 -8.58
N HIS A 34 6.66 -3.08 -8.36
CA HIS A 34 7.64 -3.44 -9.38
C HIS A 34 7.50 -4.91 -9.82
N PRO A 35 7.62 -5.23 -11.13
CA PRO A 35 7.43 -6.59 -11.64
C PRO A 35 8.29 -7.68 -11.00
N ASP A 36 9.43 -7.34 -10.42
CA ASP A 36 10.27 -8.30 -9.69
C ASP A 36 9.55 -8.92 -8.48
N HIS A 37 8.46 -8.30 -8.01
CA HIS A 37 7.65 -8.82 -6.90
C HIS A 37 6.44 -9.65 -7.37
N ASP A 38 6.21 -9.79 -8.67
CA ASP A 38 5.03 -10.44 -9.25
C ASP A 38 4.85 -11.90 -8.80
N ALA A 39 5.95 -12.62 -8.56
CA ALA A 39 5.89 -13.99 -8.06
C ALA A 39 5.16 -14.07 -6.70
N LEU A 40 5.38 -13.10 -5.82
CA LEU A 40 4.71 -13.05 -4.51
C LEU A 40 3.23 -12.69 -4.64
N TRP A 41 2.89 -11.71 -5.47
CA TRP A 41 1.49 -11.31 -5.70
C TRP A 41 0.69 -12.39 -6.42
N GLY A 42 1.31 -13.05 -7.39
CA GLY A 42 0.73 -14.20 -8.08
C GLY A 42 0.44 -15.36 -7.14
N LYS A 43 1.39 -15.69 -6.25
CA LYS A 43 1.21 -16.75 -5.24
C LYS A 43 0.11 -16.40 -4.24
N ALA A 44 0.05 -15.16 -3.76
CA ALA A 44 -1.02 -14.72 -2.86
C ALA A 44 -2.41 -14.85 -3.53
N GLN A 45 -2.53 -14.49 -4.82
CA GLN A 45 -3.74 -14.68 -5.60
C GLN A 45 -4.09 -16.15 -5.81
N GLU A 46 -3.11 -17.00 -6.08
CA GLU A 46 -3.28 -18.45 -6.23
C GLU A 46 -3.84 -19.10 -4.97
N LEU A 47 -3.27 -18.74 -3.83
CA LEU A 47 -3.65 -19.24 -2.50
C LEU A 47 -4.94 -18.56 -1.96
N ASP A 48 -5.46 -17.57 -2.65
CA ASP A 48 -6.63 -16.75 -2.28
C ASP A 48 -6.50 -16.06 -0.91
N VAL A 49 -5.29 -15.66 -0.53
CA VAL A 49 -5.00 -14.99 0.74
C VAL A 49 -4.66 -13.50 0.53
N PRO A 50 -5.06 -12.62 1.46
CA PRO A 50 -4.68 -11.22 1.40
C PRO A 50 -3.22 -11.00 1.80
N ILE A 51 -2.62 -9.96 1.22
CA ILE A 51 -1.36 -9.39 1.69
C ILE A 51 -1.65 -8.02 2.30
N ALA A 52 -1.18 -7.80 3.51
CA ALA A 52 -1.29 -6.52 4.19
C ALA A 52 0.02 -5.72 4.08
N ILE A 53 -0.09 -4.39 3.99
CA ILE A 53 1.03 -3.49 4.25
C ILE A 53 0.88 -3.03 5.70
N HIS A 54 1.90 -3.26 6.52
CA HIS A 54 1.88 -2.92 7.96
C HIS A 54 3.12 -2.10 8.32
N PRO A 55 2.99 -1.06 9.16
CA PRO A 55 4.16 -0.30 9.60
C PRO A 55 5.15 -1.20 10.32
N MET A 56 6.43 -0.93 10.08
CA MET A 56 7.54 -1.59 10.74
C MET A 56 8.62 -0.56 11.06
N ALA A 57 9.54 -0.91 11.94
CA ALA A 57 10.74 -0.11 12.18
C ALA A 57 11.53 0.00 10.88
N GLU A 58 11.43 1.15 10.23
CA GLU A 58 12.15 1.41 8.99
C GLU A 58 13.60 1.80 9.27
N PRO A 59 14.56 1.35 8.45
CA PRO A 59 15.93 1.85 8.51
C PRO A 59 15.96 3.38 8.37
N GLY A 60 16.69 4.07 9.23
CA GLY A 60 16.71 5.53 9.30
C GLY A 60 16.87 6.28 7.96
N PRO A 61 17.70 5.81 7.01
CA PRO A 61 17.81 6.43 5.69
C PRO A 61 16.53 6.38 4.85
N ILE A 62 15.66 5.41 5.08
CA ILE A 62 14.39 5.24 4.35
C ILE A 62 13.32 6.15 4.95
N THR A 63 13.09 6.04 6.26
CA THR A 63 12.03 6.79 6.96
C THR A 63 12.31 8.28 7.06
N ARG A 64 13.56 8.59 7.37
CA ARG A 64 13.95 9.98 7.68
C ARG A 64 14.10 10.82 6.44
N GLY A 65 14.07 10.23 5.24
CA GLY A 65 14.28 10.90 3.98
C GLY A 65 15.19 12.12 4.17
N ASN A 66 16.26 12.27 3.47
CA ASN A 66 17.26 13.36 3.66
C ASN A 66 16.71 14.79 3.45
N ARG A 67 15.39 14.99 3.58
CA ARG A 67 14.76 16.29 3.33
C ARG A 67 15.09 17.31 4.41
N PHE A 68 15.15 16.89 5.67
CA PHE A 68 15.50 17.74 6.82
C PHE A 68 16.60 17.06 7.65
N ARG A 69 17.73 17.72 7.77
CA ARG A 69 18.93 17.18 8.47
C ARG A 69 19.03 17.57 9.93
N ASP A 70 18.23 18.55 10.36
CA ASP A 70 18.18 19.08 11.71
C ASP A 70 17.36 18.22 12.68
N LEU A 71 16.55 17.29 12.15
CA LEU A 71 15.73 16.40 12.96
C LEU A 71 16.58 15.25 13.51
N GLY A 72 16.92 15.33 14.79
CA GLY A 72 17.66 14.31 15.53
C GLY A 72 16.79 13.11 15.96
N ASN A 73 17.39 12.25 16.77
CA ASN A 73 16.72 11.04 17.29
C ASN A 73 15.51 11.35 18.19
N ASP A 74 15.42 12.56 18.72
CA ASP A 74 14.34 12.99 19.65
C ASP A 74 13.06 13.40 18.91
N ALA A 75 13.05 13.40 17.57
CA ALA A 75 11.90 13.76 16.76
C ALA A 75 10.88 12.59 16.62
N SER A 76 10.65 11.82 17.69
CA SER A 76 9.78 10.65 17.66
C SER A 76 8.34 10.97 17.25
N TRP A 77 7.81 12.11 17.69
CA TRP A 77 6.48 12.56 17.26
C TRP A 77 6.41 12.78 15.76
N TYR A 78 7.38 13.49 15.19
CA TYR A 78 7.45 13.76 13.76
C TYR A 78 7.55 12.48 12.93
N TYR A 79 8.40 11.54 13.34
CA TYR A 79 8.55 10.27 12.64
C TYR A 79 7.31 9.37 12.73
N ASN A 80 6.62 9.38 13.88
CA ASN A 80 5.36 8.65 14.01
C ASN A 80 4.26 9.23 13.10
N VAL A 81 4.21 10.54 12.93
CA VAL A 81 3.30 11.18 11.96
C VAL A 81 3.65 10.79 10.51
N LEU A 82 4.94 10.72 10.18
CA LEU A 82 5.42 10.37 8.84
C LEU A 82 5.37 8.88 8.51
N ALA A 83 5.34 7.99 9.50
CA ALA A 83 5.32 6.54 9.27
C ALA A 83 4.20 6.11 8.32
N ARG A 84 3.06 6.80 8.37
CA ARG A 84 1.93 6.58 7.46
C ARG A 84 2.25 6.89 6.00
N GLN A 85 3.16 7.80 5.73
CA GLN A 85 3.55 8.15 4.35
C GLN A 85 4.28 7.00 3.64
N GLY A 86 5.07 6.21 4.35
CA GLY A 86 5.70 5.02 3.79
C GLY A 86 4.66 4.01 3.30
N ILE A 87 3.60 3.79 4.10
CA ILE A 87 2.48 2.92 3.74
C ILE A 87 1.73 3.45 2.52
N GLN A 88 1.46 4.76 2.48
CA GLN A 88 0.81 5.40 1.33
C GLN A 88 1.65 5.26 0.05
N GLN A 89 2.95 5.48 0.13
CA GLN A 89 3.85 5.30 -1.01
C GLN A 89 3.87 3.85 -1.50
N ALA A 90 3.95 2.89 -0.59
CA ALA A 90 3.85 1.47 -0.93
C ALA A 90 2.53 1.17 -1.63
N PHE A 91 1.40 1.64 -1.08
CA PHE A 91 0.06 1.49 -1.65
C PHE A 91 -0.02 2.05 -3.07
N TYR A 92 0.42 3.29 -3.30
CA TYR A 92 0.37 3.91 -4.63
C TYR A 92 1.19 3.14 -5.68
N SER A 93 2.26 2.46 -5.25
CA SER A 93 3.10 1.71 -6.18
C SER A 93 2.38 0.54 -6.86
N PHE A 94 1.37 -0.05 -6.23
CA PHE A 94 0.55 -1.11 -6.83
C PHE A 94 -0.24 -0.60 -8.05
N PHE A 95 -0.72 0.63 -7.99
CA PHE A 95 -1.39 1.29 -9.11
C PHE A 95 -0.39 1.72 -10.18
N GLN A 96 0.73 2.34 -9.78
CA GLN A 96 1.76 2.80 -10.70
C GLN A 96 2.25 1.71 -11.65
N TYR A 97 2.31 0.48 -11.19
CA TYR A 97 2.78 -0.66 -11.97
C TYR A 97 1.67 -1.59 -12.46
N GLY A 98 0.40 -1.23 -12.27
CA GLY A 98 -0.73 -2.02 -12.76
C GLY A 98 -0.84 -3.42 -12.16
N VAL A 99 -0.50 -3.59 -10.88
CA VAL A 99 -0.55 -4.90 -10.21
C VAL A 99 -1.96 -5.48 -10.24
N PHE A 100 -2.97 -4.65 -10.03
CA PHE A 100 -4.37 -5.08 -10.01
C PHE A 100 -4.90 -5.56 -11.37
N ASP A 101 -4.31 -5.08 -12.47
CA ASP A 101 -4.59 -5.61 -13.81
C ASP A 101 -3.92 -6.95 -14.07
N ARG A 102 -2.67 -7.11 -13.59
CA ARG A 102 -1.94 -8.38 -13.72
C ARG A 102 -2.50 -9.47 -12.83
N PHE A 103 -3.00 -9.08 -11.66
CA PHE A 103 -3.52 -10.00 -10.64
C PHE A 103 -4.94 -9.58 -10.21
N PRO A 104 -5.98 -9.88 -11.03
CA PRO A 104 -7.33 -9.33 -10.82
C PRO A 104 -8.06 -9.91 -9.60
N ARG A 105 -7.54 -10.95 -8.95
CA ARG A 105 -8.08 -11.48 -7.67
C ARG A 105 -7.16 -11.22 -6.48
N PHE A 106 -6.03 -10.51 -6.68
CA PHE A 106 -5.12 -10.15 -5.60
C PHE A 106 -5.84 -9.24 -4.60
N LYS A 107 -5.63 -9.49 -3.32
CA LYS A 107 -6.27 -8.77 -2.20
C LYS A 107 -5.21 -8.00 -1.43
N LEU A 108 -5.33 -6.68 -1.38
CA LEU A 108 -4.43 -5.79 -0.66
C LEU A 108 -5.13 -5.21 0.57
N VAL A 109 -4.47 -5.29 1.72
CA VAL A 109 -4.96 -4.70 2.97
C VAL A 109 -3.98 -3.63 3.42
N VAL A 110 -4.48 -2.48 3.84
CA VAL A 110 -3.68 -1.39 4.42
C VAL A 110 -3.96 -1.33 5.92
N LEU A 111 -2.93 -1.52 6.73
CA LEU A 111 -3.05 -1.57 8.19
C LEU A 111 -2.35 -0.39 8.84
N GLU A 112 -2.92 0.11 9.94
CA GLU A 112 -2.35 1.15 10.82
C GLU A 112 -1.93 2.45 10.11
N ALA A 113 -2.56 2.78 8.99
CA ALA A 113 -2.31 4.02 8.27
C ALA A 113 -3.43 5.06 8.46
N GLY A 114 -4.46 4.71 9.24
CA GLY A 114 -5.71 5.46 9.28
C GLY A 114 -6.43 5.42 7.94
N ALA A 115 -7.73 5.70 7.93
CA ALA A 115 -8.52 5.66 6.70
C ALA A 115 -8.85 7.06 6.14
N GLY A 116 -8.66 8.12 6.90
CA GLY A 116 -9.07 9.48 6.53
C GLY A 116 -8.39 10.06 5.27
N TRP A 117 -7.26 9.48 4.83
CA TRP A 117 -6.54 9.95 3.65
C TRP A 117 -7.03 9.31 2.34
N ILE A 118 -7.76 8.19 2.40
CA ILE A 118 -7.99 7.37 1.22
C ILE A 118 -8.93 8.02 0.21
N GLY A 119 -10.00 8.66 0.66
CA GLY A 119 -10.96 9.34 -0.24
C GLY A 119 -10.27 10.38 -1.11
N ALA A 120 -9.60 11.35 -0.49
CA ALA A 120 -8.85 12.39 -1.22
C ALA A 120 -7.74 11.81 -2.12
N SER A 121 -7.12 10.71 -1.71
CA SER A 121 -6.11 10.03 -2.53
C SER A 121 -6.71 9.36 -3.75
N LEU A 122 -7.85 8.70 -3.63
CA LEU A 122 -8.54 8.08 -4.76
C LEU A 122 -9.00 9.12 -5.76
N ASP A 123 -9.63 10.20 -5.29
CA ASP A 123 -10.04 11.33 -6.15
C ASP A 123 -8.84 11.91 -6.91
N ARG A 124 -7.71 12.09 -6.22
CA ARG A 124 -6.48 12.58 -6.84
C ARG A 124 -5.91 11.61 -7.87
N MET A 125 -5.87 10.31 -7.55
CA MET A 125 -5.37 9.27 -8.47
C MET A 125 -6.24 9.17 -9.72
N ASP A 126 -7.56 9.20 -9.58
CA ASP A 126 -8.50 9.16 -10.70
C ASP A 126 -8.32 10.39 -11.61
N ALA A 127 -8.26 11.59 -11.02
CA ALA A 127 -8.03 12.82 -11.77
C ALA A 127 -6.67 12.85 -12.50
N VAL A 128 -5.61 12.35 -11.86
CA VAL A 128 -4.28 12.25 -12.50
C VAL A 128 -4.31 11.25 -13.64
N ARG A 129 -4.92 10.09 -13.45
CA ARG A 129 -5.07 9.08 -14.52
C ARG A 129 -5.79 9.64 -15.72
N ASP A 130 -6.88 10.34 -15.52
CA ASP A 130 -7.66 10.94 -16.61
C ASP A 130 -6.89 12.05 -17.33
N SER A 131 -6.17 12.90 -16.59
CA SER A 131 -5.33 13.94 -17.18
C SER A 131 -4.13 13.40 -17.99
N MET A 132 -3.67 12.19 -17.69
CA MET A 132 -2.59 11.51 -18.40
C MET A 132 -3.07 10.69 -19.61
N ALA A 133 -4.37 10.49 -19.76
CA ALA A 133 -4.96 9.74 -20.88
C ALA A 133 -4.67 10.37 -22.25
N ASP A 134 -4.27 11.64 -22.30
CA ASP A 134 -3.93 12.38 -23.52
C ASP A 134 -2.57 11.99 -24.16
N GLY A 135 -1.97 10.87 -23.74
CA GLY A 135 -1.03 10.17 -24.61
C GLY A 135 0.47 10.36 -24.36
N LYS A 136 0.91 11.08 -23.33
CA LYS A 136 2.35 11.24 -23.05
C LYS A 136 2.94 10.39 -21.92
N GLN A 137 2.11 9.95 -20.98
CA GLN A 137 2.49 9.01 -19.92
C GLN A 137 1.24 8.22 -19.49
N SER A 138 0.99 7.09 -20.14
CA SER A 138 -0.11 6.22 -19.73
C SER A 138 0.27 5.44 -18.47
N LEU A 139 -0.54 5.57 -17.41
CA LEU A 139 -0.53 4.58 -16.34
C LEU A 139 -0.97 3.22 -16.93
N PRO A 140 -0.34 2.12 -16.55
CA PRO A 140 -0.71 0.79 -17.02
C PRO A 140 -1.99 0.28 -16.34
N LEU A 141 -3.02 1.13 -16.25
CA LEU A 141 -4.30 0.84 -15.59
C LEU A 141 -5.44 0.93 -16.60
N LYS A 142 -6.21 -0.14 -16.71
CA LYS A 142 -7.39 -0.21 -17.58
C LYS A 142 -8.57 0.55 -17.01
N GLU A 143 -8.75 0.52 -15.70
CA GLU A 143 -9.84 1.14 -14.96
C GLU A 143 -9.34 2.30 -14.08
N LEU A 144 -10.25 3.03 -13.46
CA LEU A 144 -9.92 4.06 -12.47
C LEU A 144 -9.34 3.43 -11.20
N PRO A 145 -8.34 4.04 -10.57
CA PRO A 145 -7.83 3.63 -9.27
C PRO A 145 -8.89 3.34 -8.21
N SER A 146 -9.92 4.20 -8.12
CA SER A 146 -11.04 3.99 -7.21
C SER A 146 -11.81 2.71 -7.47
N THR A 147 -11.91 2.27 -8.73
CA THR A 147 -12.58 0.99 -9.10
C THR A 147 -11.81 -0.21 -8.56
N TYR A 148 -10.48 -0.22 -8.74
CA TYR A 148 -9.65 -1.28 -8.17
C TYR A 148 -9.72 -1.29 -6.64
N PHE A 149 -9.66 -0.12 -6.02
CA PHE A 149 -9.75 -0.02 -4.56
C PHE A 149 -11.02 -0.68 -4.04
N ARG A 150 -12.18 -0.35 -4.57
CA ARG A 150 -13.46 -0.93 -4.13
C ARG A 150 -13.53 -2.44 -4.30
N ARG A 151 -12.82 -3.00 -5.26
CA ARG A 151 -12.84 -4.43 -5.60
C ARG A 151 -11.81 -5.25 -4.85
N GLN A 152 -10.60 -4.73 -4.65
CA GLN A 152 -9.41 -5.50 -4.28
C GLN A 152 -8.67 -4.98 -3.05
N CYS A 153 -9.10 -3.85 -2.46
CA CYS A 153 -8.40 -3.24 -1.35
C CYS A 153 -9.27 -3.08 -0.11
N TRP A 154 -8.64 -3.18 1.05
CA TRP A 154 -9.24 -2.92 2.36
C TRP A 154 -8.30 -2.05 3.16
N ILE A 155 -8.86 -1.23 4.03
CA ILE A 155 -8.09 -0.35 4.91
C ILE A 155 -8.64 -0.43 6.33
N SER A 156 -7.74 -0.54 7.31
CA SER A 156 -8.14 -0.47 8.71
C SER A 156 -8.33 0.99 9.13
N ALA A 157 -9.41 1.26 9.87
CA ALA A 157 -9.56 2.51 10.58
C ALA A 157 -8.72 2.46 11.87
N ASP A 158 -7.94 3.51 12.15
CA ASP A 158 -7.31 3.67 13.44
C ASP A 158 -8.37 3.96 14.49
N LEU A 159 -8.37 3.19 15.60
CA LEU A 159 -9.33 3.38 16.69
C LEU A 159 -9.25 4.80 17.30
N ALA A 160 -8.07 5.43 17.30
CA ALA A 160 -7.89 6.81 17.74
C ALA A 160 -8.56 7.84 16.81
N GLN A 161 -8.90 7.45 15.57
CA GLN A 161 -9.55 8.33 14.59
C GLN A 161 -11.06 8.09 14.51
N VAL A 162 -11.58 7.04 15.12
CA VAL A 162 -13.03 6.72 15.15
C VAL A 162 -13.85 7.81 15.83
N GLY A 163 -13.23 8.65 16.67
CA GLY A 163 -13.86 9.81 17.30
C GLY A 163 -13.74 11.12 16.51
N ASP A 164 -13.02 11.15 15.38
CA ASP A 164 -12.88 12.35 14.58
C ASP A 164 -14.05 12.48 13.58
N PRO A 165 -14.91 13.50 13.72
CA PRO A 165 -16.04 13.74 12.80
C PRO A 165 -15.62 13.89 11.33
N LEU A 166 -14.37 14.27 11.06
CA LEU A 166 -13.83 14.40 9.71
C LEU A 166 -13.51 13.05 9.07
N CYS A 167 -13.17 12.04 9.88
CA CYS A 167 -12.96 10.67 9.39
C CYS A 167 -14.28 9.97 9.03
N HIS A 168 -15.36 10.28 9.73
CA HIS A 168 -16.66 9.68 9.48
C HIS A 168 -17.26 10.07 8.13
N ARG A 169 -17.02 11.29 7.65
CA ARG A 169 -17.63 11.79 6.42
C ARG A 169 -17.01 11.21 5.14
N GLY A 170 -15.74 10.83 5.16
CA GLY A 170 -15.05 10.29 3.97
C GLY A 170 -15.19 8.78 3.75
N ILE A 171 -15.58 8.03 4.77
CA ILE A 171 -15.59 6.55 4.73
C ILE A 171 -17.00 5.98 4.50
N ILE A 172 -18.04 6.71 4.93
CA ILE A 172 -19.43 6.19 4.96
C ILE A 172 -20.23 6.64 3.74
N GLU A 173 -19.84 7.68 3.05
CA GLU A 173 -20.56 8.27 1.90
C GLU A 173 -19.92 7.94 0.52
N GLY A 174 -18.92 7.07 0.47
CA GLY A 174 -18.22 6.68 -0.77
C GLY A 174 -18.69 5.35 -1.37
#